data_9496acf65d2fc53379d432fc4d556b5f
#
_entry.id   9496acf65d2fc53379d432fc4d556b5f
#
_cell.length_a   1.000
_cell.length_b   1.000
_cell.length_c   1.000
_cell.angle_alpha   90.00
_cell.angle_beta   90.00
_cell.angle_gamma   90.00
#
_symmetry.space_group_name_H-M   'P 1'
#
loop_
_entity.id
_entity.type
_entity.pdbx_description
1 polymer ?
#
loop_
_entity_poly.entity_id
_entity_poly.type
_entity_poly.pdbx_seq_one_letter_code
_entity_poly.pdbx_strand_id
1 'polypeptide(L)'
;KLKGDFIVYVCMTSTESVDGTTGEILRSKEQNHKETINAAKTLLCDEIEFLPFKDLHVPFSFESVSALEKIIKMYDIDTIYTHWAGDANQDHISTFKTTMAASRYVPNVFCYEQIPVPRMSENQMDINYYVDITNTFDKKIEASLCHESQIVKYKAHGFNVKQNLEILAQFRGIQASCKYAEAFKVIKQVSK
;
A
#
# COMPACT_ATOMS: atom_id res chain seq x y z
N LYS A 1 7.87 -3.47 -12.45
CA LYS A 1 7.96 -4.64 -13.35
C LYS A 1 8.58 -4.34 -14.71
N LEU A 2 8.40 -3.14 -15.25
CA LEU A 2 9.02 -2.75 -16.54
C LEU A 2 10.56 -2.85 -16.54
N LYS A 3 11.19 -2.89 -15.38
CA LYS A 3 12.64 -3.03 -15.18
C LYS A 3 13.11 -4.49 -14.96
N GLY A 4 12.19 -5.46 -15.00
CA GLY A 4 12.52 -6.87 -14.75
C GLY A 4 12.58 -7.27 -13.27
N ASP A 5 12.11 -6.40 -12.35
CA ASP A 5 12.05 -6.71 -10.93
C ASP A 5 11.06 -7.86 -10.66
N PHE A 6 11.33 -8.68 -9.65
CA PHE A 6 10.40 -9.67 -9.11
C PHE A 6 9.56 -9.01 -8.01
N ILE A 7 8.24 -8.97 -8.19
CA ILE A 7 7.32 -8.23 -7.33
C ILE A 7 6.44 -9.18 -6.54
N VAL A 8 6.54 -9.08 -5.21
CA VAL A 8 5.65 -9.77 -4.27
C VAL A 8 4.68 -8.77 -3.65
N TYR A 9 3.38 -8.97 -3.88
CA TYR A 9 2.34 -8.18 -3.24
C TYR A 9 1.91 -8.86 -1.94
N VAL A 10 2.08 -8.18 -0.80
CA VAL A 10 1.70 -8.72 0.51
C VAL A 10 0.47 -8.00 1.03
N CYS A 11 -0.63 -8.74 1.18
CA CYS A 11 -1.85 -8.27 1.80
C CYS A 11 -1.87 -8.69 3.27
N MET A 12 -1.78 -7.74 4.19
CA MET A 12 -1.73 -8.02 5.63
C MET A 12 -3.05 -8.59 6.16
N THR A 13 -4.18 -8.17 5.58
CA THR A 13 -5.52 -8.61 5.99
C THR A 13 -6.17 -9.47 4.93
N SER A 14 -6.59 -10.68 5.30
CA SER A 14 -7.23 -11.63 4.39
C SER A 14 -8.67 -11.98 4.79
N THR A 15 -9.27 -11.22 5.71
CA THR A 15 -10.63 -11.45 6.20
C THR A 15 -11.65 -10.53 5.52
N GLU A 16 -12.90 -10.66 5.92
CA GLU A 16 -13.95 -9.69 5.62
C GLU A 16 -13.62 -8.32 6.23
N SER A 17 -14.10 -7.26 5.59
CA SER A 17 -14.12 -5.90 6.14
C SER A 17 -15.48 -5.63 6.73
N VAL A 18 -15.52 -5.12 7.95
CA VAL A 18 -16.76 -4.82 8.67
C VAL A 18 -16.88 -3.34 9.00
N ASP A 19 -18.10 -2.86 9.11
CA ASP A 19 -18.37 -1.56 9.69
C ASP A 19 -18.07 -1.60 11.21
N GLY A 20 -17.19 -0.73 11.67
CA GLY A 20 -16.74 -0.72 13.07
C GLY A 20 -17.83 -0.33 14.07
N THR A 21 -18.94 0.26 13.60
CA THR A 21 -20.06 0.72 14.44
C THR A 21 -21.19 -0.30 14.44
N THR A 22 -21.53 -0.83 13.26
CA THR A 22 -22.71 -1.71 13.10
C THR A 22 -22.34 -3.20 13.11
N GLY A 23 -21.09 -3.54 12.83
CA GLY A 23 -20.62 -4.91 12.61
C GLY A 23 -21.08 -5.51 11.26
N GLU A 24 -21.69 -4.71 10.39
CA GLU A 24 -22.13 -5.16 9.07
C GLU A 24 -20.93 -5.48 8.18
N ILE A 25 -21.03 -6.57 7.40
CA ILE A 25 -20.00 -6.94 6.44
C ILE A 25 -20.07 -6.00 5.24
N LEU A 26 -19.07 -5.14 5.12
CA LEU A 26 -18.92 -4.20 4.00
C LEU A 26 -18.29 -4.86 2.77
N ARG A 27 -17.47 -5.89 2.99
CA ARG A 27 -16.78 -6.65 1.94
C ARG A 27 -16.46 -8.05 2.44
N SER A 28 -16.89 -9.07 1.72
CA SER A 28 -16.57 -10.46 2.09
C SER A 28 -15.08 -10.77 1.87
N LYS A 29 -14.60 -11.84 2.49
CA LYS A 29 -13.24 -12.37 2.28
C LYS A 29 -13.00 -12.70 0.81
N GLU A 30 -13.94 -13.38 0.16
CA GLU A 30 -13.85 -13.78 -1.24
C GLU A 30 -13.74 -12.56 -2.17
N GLN A 31 -14.55 -11.54 -1.92
CA GLN A 31 -14.49 -10.29 -2.65
C GLN A 31 -13.15 -9.58 -2.43
N ASN A 32 -12.66 -9.51 -1.19
CA ASN A 32 -11.35 -8.95 -0.86
C ASN A 32 -10.24 -9.63 -1.67
N HIS A 33 -10.19 -10.96 -1.64
CA HIS A 33 -9.19 -11.75 -2.38
C HIS A 33 -9.30 -11.52 -3.88
N LYS A 34 -10.51 -11.56 -4.45
CA LYS A 34 -10.73 -11.32 -5.89
C LYS A 34 -10.23 -9.94 -6.33
N GLU A 35 -10.59 -8.90 -5.60
CA GLU A 35 -10.17 -7.53 -5.89
C GLU A 35 -8.64 -7.38 -5.81
N THR A 36 -8.01 -7.92 -4.77
CA THR A 36 -6.55 -7.91 -4.58
C THR A 36 -5.83 -8.66 -5.69
N ILE A 37 -6.31 -9.86 -6.06
CA ILE A 37 -5.72 -10.66 -7.15
C ILE A 37 -5.82 -9.92 -8.48
N ASN A 38 -6.97 -9.29 -8.78
CA ASN A 38 -7.16 -8.52 -10.00
C ASN A 38 -6.22 -7.31 -10.07
N ALA A 39 -6.07 -6.57 -8.96
CA ALA A 39 -5.14 -5.44 -8.88
C ALA A 39 -3.68 -5.89 -9.10
N ALA A 40 -3.26 -6.95 -8.41
CA ALA A 40 -1.91 -7.49 -8.54
C ALA A 40 -1.61 -8.00 -9.95
N LYS A 41 -2.56 -8.68 -10.61
CA LYS A 41 -2.45 -9.08 -12.03
C LYS A 41 -2.30 -7.87 -12.95
N THR A 42 -3.10 -6.82 -12.72
CA THR A 42 -3.02 -5.56 -13.48
C THR A 42 -1.64 -4.94 -13.35
N LEU A 43 -1.03 -4.99 -12.16
CA LEU A 43 0.32 -4.49 -11.89
C LEU A 43 1.43 -5.45 -12.34
N LEU A 44 1.09 -6.63 -12.84
CA LEU A 44 2.04 -7.68 -13.22
C LEU A 44 2.91 -8.13 -12.04
N CYS A 45 2.34 -8.20 -10.84
CA CYS A 45 3.02 -8.83 -9.70
C CYS A 45 3.27 -10.31 -9.98
N ASP A 46 4.42 -10.82 -9.53
CA ASP A 46 4.79 -12.22 -9.73
C ASP A 46 4.13 -13.13 -8.70
N GLU A 47 4.05 -12.66 -7.44
CA GLU A 47 3.47 -13.41 -6.34
C GLU A 47 2.53 -12.56 -5.49
N ILE A 48 1.58 -13.22 -4.82
CA ILE A 48 0.63 -12.58 -3.91
C ILE A 48 0.57 -13.39 -2.62
N GLU A 49 0.93 -12.76 -1.51
CA GLU A 49 0.87 -13.36 -0.19
C GLU A 49 -0.27 -12.75 0.63
N PHE A 50 -1.14 -13.60 1.17
CA PHE A 50 -2.21 -13.18 2.08
C PHE A 50 -1.89 -13.59 3.50
N LEU A 51 -1.68 -12.62 4.38
CA LEU A 51 -1.50 -12.88 5.80
C LEU A 51 -2.87 -12.96 6.51
N PRO A 52 -2.99 -13.78 7.56
CA PRO A 52 -4.28 -14.15 8.14
C PRO A 52 -4.81 -13.15 9.17
N PHE A 53 -4.34 -11.90 9.15
CA PHE A 53 -4.78 -10.91 10.13
C PHE A 53 -6.15 -10.34 9.77
N LYS A 54 -6.92 -9.99 10.80
CA LYS A 54 -8.25 -9.41 10.64
C LYS A 54 -8.15 -7.92 10.28
N ASP A 55 -9.06 -7.46 9.43
CA ASP A 55 -9.25 -6.04 9.14
C ASP A 55 -9.51 -5.27 10.45
N LEU A 56 -8.94 -4.09 10.59
CA LEU A 56 -8.92 -3.24 11.80
C LEU A 56 -8.18 -3.83 13.02
N HIS A 57 -7.49 -4.97 12.86
CA HIS A 57 -6.83 -5.68 13.97
C HIS A 57 -5.47 -6.27 13.58
N VAL A 58 -4.75 -5.62 12.67
CA VAL A 58 -3.37 -6.03 12.35
C VAL A 58 -2.48 -5.83 13.58
N PRO A 59 -1.91 -6.91 14.16
CA PRO A 59 -1.11 -6.76 15.37
C PRO A 59 0.31 -6.32 15.04
N PHE A 60 0.93 -5.56 15.94
CA PHE A 60 2.39 -5.50 16.02
C PHE A 60 2.84 -6.52 17.07
N SER A 61 3.20 -7.71 16.63
CA SER A 61 3.51 -8.86 17.48
C SER A 61 4.63 -9.71 16.88
N PHE A 62 5.12 -10.68 17.65
CA PHE A 62 6.09 -11.68 17.17
C PHE A 62 5.56 -12.43 15.94
N GLU A 63 4.29 -12.80 15.93
CA GLU A 63 3.67 -13.55 14.84
C GLU A 63 3.64 -12.75 13.53
N SER A 64 3.26 -11.48 13.61
CA SER A 64 3.21 -10.62 12.42
C SER A 64 4.61 -10.31 11.87
N VAL A 65 5.57 -10.06 12.75
CA VAL A 65 6.97 -9.86 12.36
C VAL A 65 7.54 -11.11 11.72
N SER A 66 7.37 -12.27 12.36
CA SER A 66 7.87 -13.56 11.83
C SER A 66 7.23 -13.92 10.49
N ALA A 67 5.95 -13.60 10.28
CA ALA A 67 5.27 -13.84 9.01
C ALA A 67 5.93 -13.02 7.87
N LEU A 68 6.21 -11.74 8.09
CA LEU A 68 6.91 -10.91 7.10
C LEU A 68 8.38 -11.35 6.90
N GLU A 69 9.10 -11.70 7.97
CA GLU A 69 10.49 -12.19 7.86
C GLU A 69 10.57 -13.46 7.00
N LYS A 70 9.58 -14.37 7.11
CA LYS A 70 9.50 -15.57 6.26
C LYS A 70 9.35 -15.20 4.78
N ILE A 71 8.45 -14.26 4.45
CA ILE A 71 8.24 -13.80 3.07
C ILE A 71 9.50 -13.13 2.54
N ILE A 72 10.10 -12.21 3.30
CA ILE A 72 11.34 -11.52 2.94
C ILE A 72 12.45 -12.53 2.61
N LYS A 73 12.60 -13.55 3.43
CA LYS A 73 13.61 -14.60 3.24
C LYS A 73 13.26 -15.53 2.07
N MET A 74 11.99 -15.90 1.93
CA MET A 74 11.52 -16.83 0.89
C MET A 74 11.81 -16.31 -0.50
N TYR A 75 11.59 -15.02 -0.72
CA TYR A 75 11.72 -14.35 -2.02
C TYR A 75 13.00 -13.51 -2.16
N ASP A 76 13.92 -13.57 -1.19
CA ASP A 76 15.17 -12.78 -1.17
C ASP A 76 14.94 -11.28 -1.42
N ILE A 77 13.98 -10.70 -0.70
CA ILE A 77 13.52 -9.32 -0.89
C ILE A 77 14.62 -8.33 -0.50
N ASP A 78 15.00 -7.47 -1.44
CA ASP A 78 15.98 -6.41 -1.25
C ASP A 78 15.37 -5.00 -1.13
N THR A 79 14.11 -4.85 -1.50
CA THR A 79 13.41 -3.56 -1.50
C THR A 79 11.97 -3.72 -1.00
N ILE A 80 11.58 -2.89 -0.04
CA ILE A 80 10.23 -2.91 0.54
C ILE A 80 9.59 -1.54 0.41
N TYR A 81 8.34 -1.54 -0.05
CA TYR A 81 7.43 -0.41 0.01
C TYR A 81 6.34 -0.69 1.06
N THR A 82 6.16 0.22 2.00
CA THR A 82 5.23 0.03 3.12
C THR A 82 4.47 1.31 3.45
N HIS A 83 3.51 1.19 4.36
CA HIS A 83 2.78 2.32 4.92
C HIS A 83 3.71 3.26 5.68
N TRP A 84 3.23 4.48 5.93
CA TRP A 84 3.93 5.48 6.73
C TRP A 84 3.47 5.48 8.19
N ALA A 85 4.40 5.75 9.12
CA ALA A 85 4.16 5.73 10.57
C ALA A 85 3.13 6.74 11.06
N GLY A 86 2.99 7.88 10.38
CA GLY A 86 2.08 8.95 10.74
C GLY A 86 0.69 8.85 10.12
N ASP A 87 0.31 7.70 9.55
CA ASP A 87 -1.05 7.48 9.06
C ASP A 87 -2.05 7.47 10.25
N ALA A 88 -3.31 7.85 10.00
CA ALA A 88 -4.38 7.80 10.97
C ALA A 88 -5.02 6.40 11.10
N ASN A 89 -4.74 5.47 10.18
CA ASN A 89 -5.26 4.12 10.22
C ASN A 89 -4.38 3.22 11.09
N GLN A 90 -4.97 2.61 12.11
CA GLN A 90 -4.27 1.73 13.05
C GLN A 90 -3.58 0.54 12.38
N ASP A 91 -4.20 -0.06 11.35
CA ASP A 91 -3.61 -1.19 10.62
C ASP A 91 -2.40 -0.77 9.79
N HIS A 92 -2.43 0.44 9.21
CA HIS A 92 -1.30 1.00 8.50
C HIS A 92 -0.12 1.28 9.44
N ILE A 93 -0.40 1.84 10.62
CA ILE A 93 0.62 2.08 11.65
C ILE A 93 1.21 0.75 12.14
N SER A 94 0.38 -0.25 12.40
CA SER A 94 0.82 -1.58 12.81
C SER A 94 1.63 -2.27 11.72
N THR A 95 1.21 -2.16 10.46
CA THR A 95 1.94 -2.68 9.30
C THR A 95 3.31 -2.00 9.17
N PHE A 96 3.38 -0.68 9.30
CA PHE A 96 4.66 0.03 9.33
C PHE A 96 5.58 -0.52 10.42
N LYS A 97 5.11 -0.60 11.68
CA LYS A 97 5.92 -1.10 12.82
C LYS A 97 6.41 -2.53 12.58
N THR A 98 5.53 -3.40 12.10
CA THR A 98 5.84 -4.79 11.77
C THR A 98 6.89 -4.86 10.66
N THR A 99 6.74 -4.05 9.61
CA THR A 99 7.70 -3.99 8.51
C THR A 99 9.06 -3.49 8.99
N MET A 100 9.12 -2.45 9.83
CA MET A 100 10.41 -1.95 10.37
C MET A 100 11.13 -3.04 11.16
N ALA A 101 10.41 -3.80 11.98
CA ALA A 101 11.00 -4.89 12.75
C ALA A 101 11.48 -6.05 11.85
N ALA A 102 10.70 -6.41 10.83
CA ALA A 102 11.02 -7.52 9.92
C ALA A 102 12.12 -7.19 8.92
N SER A 103 12.24 -5.92 8.52
CA SER A 103 13.14 -5.47 7.44
C SER A 103 14.54 -5.04 7.90
N ARG A 104 14.97 -5.42 9.10
CA ARG A 104 16.27 -4.99 9.68
C ARG A 104 17.46 -5.14 8.73
N TYR A 105 17.47 -6.23 7.96
CA TYR A 105 18.57 -6.58 7.06
C TYR A 105 18.25 -6.27 5.59
N VAL A 106 17.03 -5.80 5.27
CA VAL A 106 16.67 -5.38 3.92
C VAL A 106 17.37 -4.07 3.58
N PRO A 107 18.07 -3.96 2.44
CA PRO A 107 18.84 -2.76 2.12
C PRO A 107 18.00 -1.54 1.81
N ASN A 108 16.80 -1.70 1.22
CA ASN A 108 15.99 -0.58 0.78
C ASN A 108 14.58 -0.64 1.36
N VAL A 109 14.15 0.43 2.04
CA VAL A 109 12.83 0.54 2.66
C VAL A 109 12.26 1.93 2.40
N PHE A 110 11.08 1.97 1.79
CA PHE A 110 10.37 3.18 1.41
C PHE A 110 8.97 3.18 1.99
N CYS A 111 8.52 4.34 2.49
CA CYS A 111 7.11 4.55 2.79
C CYS A 111 6.45 5.28 1.65
N TYR A 112 5.34 4.75 1.14
CA TYR A 112 4.57 5.40 0.10
C TYR A 112 3.56 6.41 0.68
N GLU A 113 3.24 7.41 -0.11
CA GLU A 113 2.19 8.37 0.21
C GLU A 113 0.81 7.73 -0.04
N GLN A 114 -0.04 7.76 0.97
CA GLN A 114 -1.41 7.27 0.85
C GLN A 114 -2.28 8.20 0.01
N ILE A 115 -3.31 7.66 -0.61
CA ILE A 115 -4.33 8.46 -1.29
C ILE A 115 -4.90 9.46 -0.29
N PRO A 116 -5.06 10.73 -0.69
CA PRO A 116 -5.68 11.73 0.16
C PRO A 116 -7.15 11.36 0.39
N VAL A 117 -7.38 10.70 1.48
CA VAL A 117 -8.68 10.61 2.14
C VAL A 117 -8.65 11.56 3.31
N PRO A 118 -9.79 12.08 3.80
CA PRO A 118 -9.78 13.00 4.93
C PRO A 118 -9.33 12.25 6.19
N ARG A 119 -8.03 12.20 6.33
CA ARG A 119 -7.36 11.66 7.50
C ARG A 119 -6.55 12.76 8.11
N MET A 120 -6.85 13.06 9.36
CA MET A 120 -6.02 13.98 10.12
C MET A 120 -4.83 13.20 10.67
N SER A 121 -3.64 13.62 10.28
CA SER A 121 -2.40 13.15 10.86
C SER A 121 -1.74 14.31 11.59
N GLU A 122 -1.20 14.07 12.77
CA GLU A 122 -0.46 15.08 13.53
C GLU A 122 0.82 15.51 12.81
N ASN A 123 1.34 14.64 11.96
CA ASN A 123 2.57 14.89 11.22
C ASN A 123 2.35 14.72 9.73
N GLN A 124 2.94 15.60 8.92
CA GLN A 124 3.03 15.41 7.48
C GLN A 124 4.17 14.44 7.16
N MET A 125 3.98 13.60 6.14
CA MET A 125 5.05 12.76 5.64
C MET A 125 6.16 13.63 5.05
N ASP A 126 7.37 13.52 5.58
CA ASP A 126 8.56 14.20 5.07
C ASP A 126 9.06 13.47 3.81
N ILE A 127 8.46 13.84 2.67
CA ILE A 127 8.75 13.27 1.35
C ILE A 127 10.14 13.71 0.90
N ASN A 128 10.95 12.76 0.44
CA ASN A 128 12.31 13.00 -0.01
C ASN A 128 12.73 12.17 -1.24
N TYR A 129 11.76 11.47 -1.87
CA TYR A 129 12.02 10.69 -3.07
C TYR A 129 10.79 10.69 -3.98
N TYR A 130 11.03 10.88 -5.28
CA TYR A 130 9.98 10.92 -6.29
C TYR A 130 10.26 9.93 -7.40
N VAL A 131 9.21 9.32 -7.92
CA VAL A 131 9.28 8.44 -9.09
C VAL A 131 8.36 8.98 -10.17
N ASP A 132 8.93 9.27 -11.33
CA ASP A 132 8.13 9.63 -12.52
C ASP A 132 7.33 8.39 -12.97
N ILE A 133 6.01 8.50 -12.89
CA ILE A 133 5.05 7.49 -13.30
C ILE A 133 4.25 7.88 -14.54
N THR A 134 4.70 8.90 -15.27
CA THR A 134 3.96 9.42 -16.44
C THR A 134 3.54 8.33 -17.40
N ASN A 135 4.43 7.37 -17.68
CA ASN A 135 4.17 6.27 -18.61
C ASN A 135 3.41 5.08 -18.00
N THR A 136 3.20 5.07 -16.69
CA THR A 136 2.55 3.98 -15.97
C THR A 136 1.33 4.43 -15.17
N PHE A 137 0.99 5.72 -15.24
CA PHE A 137 -0.12 6.30 -14.50
C PHE A 137 -1.46 5.61 -14.80
N ASP A 138 -1.75 5.35 -16.07
CA ASP A 138 -2.97 4.65 -16.47
C ASP A 138 -3.06 3.25 -15.84
N LYS A 139 -1.94 2.55 -15.75
CA LYS A 139 -1.84 1.24 -15.10
C LYS A 139 -2.12 1.31 -13.60
N LYS A 140 -1.64 2.37 -12.93
CA LYS A 140 -1.98 2.66 -11.52
C LYS A 140 -3.48 2.86 -11.34
N ILE A 141 -4.13 3.62 -12.22
CA ILE A 141 -5.58 3.84 -12.19
C ILE A 141 -6.33 2.54 -12.40
N GLU A 142 -5.99 1.76 -13.44
CA GLU A 142 -6.60 0.44 -13.69
C GLU A 142 -6.54 -0.47 -12.47
N ALA A 143 -5.36 -0.60 -11.85
CA ALA A 143 -5.17 -1.42 -10.66
C ALA A 143 -6.01 -0.93 -9.47
N SER A 144 -6.05 0.39 -9.25
CA SER A 144 -6.87 0.98 -8.18
C SER A 144 -8.36 0.73 -8.38
N LEU A 145 -8.83 0.74 -9.63
CA LEU A 145 -10.23 0.47 -9.97
C LEU A 145 -10.63 -1.00 -9.78
N CYS A 146 -9.69 -1.94 -9.67
CA CYS A 146 -9.97 -3.32 -9.30
C CYS A 146 -10.56 -3.47 -7.88
N HIS A 147 -10.36 -2.49 -7.00
CA HIS A 147 -10.92 -2.47 -5.65
C HIS A 147 -12.31 -1.83 -5.62
N GLU A 148 -13.26 -2.44 -6.32
CA GLU A 148 -14.62 -1.93 -6.54
C GLU A 148 -15.35 -1.61 -5.22
N SER A 149 -15.21 -2.47 -4.21
CA SER A 149 -15.82 -2.27 -2.89
C SER A 149 -15.32 -1.00 -2.21
N GLN A 150 -14.03 -0.67 -2.35
CA GLN A 150 -13.46 0.54 -1.79
C GLN A 150 -13.92 1.78 -2.57
N ILE A 151 -14.05 1.68 -3.89
CA ILE A 151 -14.57 2.78 -4.72
C ILE A 151 -15.99 3.13 -4.32
N VAL A 152 -16.85 2.12 -4.13
CA VAL A 152 -18.24 2.32 -3.66
C VAL A 152 -18.24 2.98 -2.29
N LYS A 153 -17.44 2.48 -1.34
CA LYS A 153 -17.28 3.06 0.00
C LYS A 153 -16.88 4.54 -0.04
N TYR A 154 -15.82 4.86 -0.78
CA TYR A 154 -15.34 6.24 -0.86
C TYR A 154 -16.32 7.17 -1.58
N LYS A 155 -16.98 6.69 -2.62
CA LYS A 155 -18.02 7.45 -3.32
C LYS A 155 -19.19 7.80 -2.41
N ALA A 156 -19.61 6.90 -1.51
CA ALA A 156 -20.66 7.18 -0.52
C ALA A 156 -20.29 8.33 0.42
N HIS A 157 -18.99 8.58 0.63
CA HIS A 157 -18.46 9.71 1.41
C HIS A 157 -18.08 10.92 0.55
N GLY A 158 -18.51 10.98 -0.72
CA GLY A 158 -18.24 12.11 -1.62
C GLY A 158 -16.85 12.12 -2.26
N PHE A 159 -16.07 11.01 -2.17
CA PHE A 159 -14.72 10.94 -2.73
C PHE A 159 -14.68 10.19 -4.05
N ASN A 160 -14.08 10.82 -5.05
CA ASN A 160 -13.74 10.18 -6.32
C ASN A 160 -12.30 9.68 -6.29
N VAL A 161 -12.10 8.37 -6.12
CA VAL A 161 -10.77 7.75 -6.00
C VAL A 161 -9.89 8.09 -7.19
N LYS A 162 -10.40 7.93 -8.43
CA LYS A 162 -9.65 8.22 -9.65
C LYS A 162 -9.18 9.68 -9.69
N GLN A 163 -10.09 10.61 -9.44
CA GLN A 163 -9.78 12.05 -9.45
C GLN A 163 -8.77 12.40 -8.36
N ASN A 164 -8.88 11.84 -7.17
CA ASN A 164 -7.96 12.10 -6.08
C ASN A 164 -6.55 11.57 -6.38
N LEU A 165 -6.46 10.37 -6.98
CA LEU A 165 -5.18 9.82 -7.45
C LEU A 165 -4.53 10.71 -8.51
N GLU A 166 -5.32 11.20 -9.46
CA GLU A 166 -4.81 12.07 -10.52
C GLU A 166 -4.31 13.40 -9.98
N ILE A 167 -5.09 14.05 -9.11
CA ILE A 167 -4.69 15.32 -8.46
C ILE A 167 -3.39 15.15 -7.69
N LEU A 168 -3.27 14.09 -6.89
CA LEU A 168 -2.06 13.81 -6.11
C LEU A 168 -0.86 13.58 -7.03
N ALA A 169 -1.01 12.73 -8.06
CA ALA A 169 0.06 12.41 -8.98
C ALA A 169 0.52 13.64 -9.78
N GLN A 170 -0.39 14.52 -10.20
CA GLN A 170 -0.08 15.80 -10.86
C GLN A 170 0.67 16.75 -9.90
N PHE A 171 0.19 16.87 -8.67
CA PHE A 171 0.85 17.72 -7.67
C PHE A 171 2.29 17.27 -7.40
N ARG A 172 2.51 15.97 -7.25
CA ARG A 172 3.86 15.38 -7.09
C ARG A 172 4.68 15.49 -8.38
N GLY A 173 4.02 15.41 -9.54
CA GLY A 173 4.64 15.63 -10.86
C GLY A 173 5.22 17.05 -11.01
N ILE A 174 4.49 18.07 -10.55
CA ILE A 174 4.97 19.46 -10.52
C ILE A 174 6.27 19.56 -9.69
N GLN A 175 6.31 18.93 -8.51
CA GLN A 175 7.48 18.94 -7.64
C GLN A 175 8.67 18.17 -8.24
N ALA A 176 8.40 17.12 -9.02
CA ALA A 176 9.40 16.27 -9.66
C ALA A 176 9.76 16.67 -11.10
N SER A 177 9.19 17.77 -11.62
CA SER A 177 9.37 18.25 -13.00
C SER A 177 8.96 17.21 -14.06
N CYS A 178 7.86 16.46 -13.81
CA CYS A 178 7.24 15.53 -14.75
C CYS A 178 5.71 15.65 -14.71
N LYS A 179 4.99 14.91 -15.58
CA LYS A 179 3.53 15.00 -15.67
C LYS A 179 2.84 14.37 -14.46
N TYR A 180 3.28 13.16 -14.10
CA TYR A 180 2.76 12.40 -12.95
C TYR A 180 3.92 11.80 -12.16
N ALA A 181 3.90 11.95 -10.84
CA ALA A 181 4.85 11.29 -9.96
C ALA A 181 4.17 10.62 -8.78
N GLU A 182 4.83 9.60 -8.23
CA GLU A 182 4.61 9.10 -6.87
C GLU A 182 5.70 9.63 -5.95
N ALA A 183 5.32 9.82 -4.69
CA ALA A 183 6.21 10.37 -3.69
C ALA A 183 6.38 9.41 -2.51
N PHE A 184 7.60 9.36 -1.98
CA PHE A 184 8.00 8.42 -0.94
C PHE A 184 8.84 9.11 0.13
N LYS A 185 8.82 8.51 1.32
CA LYS A 185 9.82 8.71 2.36
C LYS A 185 10.82 7.56 2.29
N VAL A 186 12.07 7.86 2.01
CA VAL A 186 13.15 6.89 2.15
C VAL A 186 13.45 6.71 3.64
N ILE A 187 13.28 5.50 4.15
CA ILE A 187 13.64 5.12 5.51
C ILE A 187 15.08 4.61 5.52
N LYS A 188 15.42 3.79 4.53
CA LYS A 188 16.75 3.21 4.35
C LYS A 188 17.00 2.99 2.88
N GLN A 189 18.17 3.32 2.42
CA GLN A 189 18.64 3.00 1.07
C GLN A 189 20.15 2.76 1.11
N VAL A 190 20.56 1.60 0.60
CA VAL A 190 21.97 1.21 0.50
C VAL A 190 22.34 1.15 -0.98
N SER A 191 23.19 2.05 -1.41
CA SER A 191 23.83 1.98 -2.73
C SER A 191 24.97 0.99 -2.69
N LYS A 192 24.98 0.04 -3.61
CA LYS A 192 26.09 -0.92 -3.81
C LYS A 192 26.82 -0.60 -5.10
#